data_44be292c309f1fa7a0920508cb9df3a2
#
_entry.id   44be292c309f1fa7a0920508cb9df3a2
#
_cell.length_a   1.000
_cell.length_b   1.000
_cell.length_c   1.000
_cell.angle_alpha   90.00
_cell.angle_beta   90.00
_cell.angle_gamma   90.00
#
_symmetry.space_group_name_H-M   'P 1'
#
loop_
_entity.id
_entity.type
_entity.pdbx_description
1 polymer ?
#
loop_
_entity_poly.entity_id
_entity_poly.type
_entity_poly.pdbx_seq_one_letter_code
_entity_poly.pdbx_strand_id
1 'polypeptide(L)'
;MRSLAPSTVRRVLLDRPPYADGATAINTTPWSFHTPWPCSWIAPPHVPQPPFVCGYRLRMTLPARTSIRMHVCADERYELFVDGARVGRGPERGMPQRWFYETYDADFDAGTHVIAARVWSLGPLRPWAQT
;
A
#
# COMPACT_ATOMS: atom_id res chain seq x y z
N MET A 1 -10.48 30.74 1.22
CA MET A 1 -9.97 29.35 1.27
C MET A 1 -10.13 28.76 -0.14
N ARG A 2 -9.03 28.57 -0.89
CA ARG A 2 -9.12 27.87 -2.18
C ARG A 2 -9.35 26.39 -1.89
N SER A 3 -10.50 25.88 -2.30
CA SER A 3 -10.73 24.43 -2.35
C SER A 3 -9.71 23.86 -3.32
N LEU A 4 -8.76 23.07 -2.82
CA LEU A 4 -7.88 22.28 -3.67
C LEU A 4 -8.77 21.30 -4.43
N ALA A 5 -8.56 21.18 -5.74
CA ALA A 5 -9.21 20.14 -6.51
C ALA A 5 -8.86 18.78 -5.89
N PRO A 6 -9.81 17.85 -5.80
CA PRO A 6 -9.54 16.56 -5.21
C PRO A 6 -8.45 15.84 -6.01
N SER A 7 -7.45 15.30 -5.30
CA SER A 7 -6.43 14.45 -5.90
C SER A 7 -7.08 13.32 -6.67
N THR A 8 -6.65 13.10 -7.91
CA THR A 8 -7.16 11.99 -8.72
C THR A 8 -6.36 10.75 -8.39
N VAL A 9 -7.00 9.73 -7.82
CA VAL A 9 -6.34 8.47 -7.48
C VAL A 9 -7.07 7.33 -8.19
N ARG A 10 -6.31 6.46 -8.85
CA ARG A 10 -6.83 5.28 -9.54
C ARG A 10 -6.00 4.05 -9.22
N ARG A 11 -6.65 2.93 -8.97
CA ARG A 11 -6.01 1.62 -8.92
C ARG A 11 -5.59 1.20 -10.32
N VAL A 12 -4.39 0.66 -10.46
CA VAL A 12 -3.85 0.16 -11.73
C VAL A 12 -3.37 -1.27 -11.58
N LEU A 13 -3.55 -2.05 -12.64
CA LEU A 13 -2.95 -3.37 -12.75
C LEU A 13 -1.62 -3.23 -13.49
N LEU A 14 -0.59 -3.89 -12.99
CA LEU A 14 0.71 -3.94 -13.62
C LEU A 14 0.85 -5.23 -14.42
N ASP A 15 1.38 -5.14 -15.61
CA ASP A 15 1.71 -6.27 -16.48
C ASP A 15 3.02 -6.97 -16.07
N ARG A 16 3.84 -6.32 -15.25
CA ARG A 16 5.08 -6.84 -14.67
C ARG A 16 5.35 -6.27 -13.29
N PRO A 17 6.13 -6.98 -12.43
CA PRO A 17 6.51 -6.46 -11.11
C PRO A 17 7.22 -5.10 -11.21
N PRO A 18 6.99 -4.17 -10.26
CA PRO A 18 7.59 -2.82 -10.28
C PRO A 18 9.06 -2.99 -10.00
N TYR A 19 9.89 -3.35 -9.80
CA TYR A 19 11.33 -3.47 -9.50
C TYR A 19 11.95 -4.71 -10.17
N ALA A 20 11.44 -5.09 -11.35
CA ALA A 20 11.90 -6.29 -12.05
C ALA A 20 13.32 -6.15 -12.66
N ASP A 21 13.78 -4.93 -12.88
CA ASP A 21 15.09 -4.64 -13.47
C ASP A 21 16.19 -4.91 -12.41
N GLY A 22 16.73 -6.11 -12.38
CA GLY A 22 17.73 -6.58 -11.40
C GLY A 22 17.27 -7.79 -10.58
N ALA A 23 16.06 -8.29 -10.83
CA ALA A 23 15.58 -9.49 -10.20
C ALA A 23 16.32 -10.73 -10.72
N THR A 24 17.00 -11.42 -9.83
CA THR A 24 17.40 -12.79 -10.08
C THR A 24 16.15 -13.65 -10.07
N ALA A 25 15.84 -14.31 -11.19
CA ALA A 25 14.75 -15.28 -11.24
C ALA A 25 15.05 -16.42 -10.26
N ILE A 26 14.39 -16.41 -9.11
CA ILE A 26 14.61 -17.41 -8.06
C ILE A 26 13.88 -18.71 -8.40
N ASN A 27 12.96 -18.67 -9.38
CA ASN A 27 12.24 -19.88 -9.79
C ASN A 27 11.79 -19.79 -11.25
N THR A 28 11.81 -20.91 -11.93
CA THR A 28 11.52 -21.09 -13.35
C THR A 28 10.03 -21.02 -13.73
N THR A 29 9.16 -20.67 -12.80
CA THR A 29 7.74 -20.48 -13.07
C THR A 29 7.40 -19.02 -13.28
N PRO A 30 6.57 -18.67 -14.29
CA PRO A 30 6.24 -17.27 -14.59
C PRO A 30 5.51 -16.53 -13.47
N TRP A 31 5.13 -17.22 -12.39
CA TRP A 31 4.38 -16.68 -11.25
C TRP A 31 5.26 -16.38 -10.01
N SER A 32 6.56 -16.63 -10.04
CA SER A 32 7.43 -16.59 -8.88
C SER A 32 8.53 -15.53 -8.97
N PHE A 33 8.21 -14.33 -9.45
CA PHE A 33 9.13 -13.22 -9.38
C PHE A 33 9.15 -12.65 -7.96
N HIS A 34 10.23 -12.92 -7.25
CA HIS A 34 10.55 -12.25 -6.00
C HIS A 34 11.58 -11.16 -6.27
N THR A 35 11.16 -9.93 -6.23
CA THR A 35 12.07 -8.79 -6.29
C THR A 35 12.21 -8.18 -4.91
N PRO A 36 13.41 -7.81 -4.46
CA PRO A 36 13.57 -7.04 -3.25
C PRO A 36 12.90 -5.66 -3.43
N TRP A 37 12.06 -5.29 -2.49
CA TRP A 37 11.45 -3.98 -2.47
C TRP A 37 12.39 -2.97 -1.82
N PRO A 38 12.48 -1.73 -2.34
CA PRO A 38 13.32 -0.69 -1.75
C PRO A 38 12.67 -0.06 -0.50
N CYS A 39 11.98 -0.86 0.29
CA CYS A 39 11.29 -0.42 1.50
C CYS A 39 11.34 -1.53 2.57
N SER A 40 11.02 -1.14 3.79
CA SER A 40 10.90 -2.06 4.92
C SER A 40 9.47 -2.07 5.46
N TRP A 41 9.10 -3.15 6.09
CA TRP A 41 7.88 -3.20 6.89
C TRP A 41 7.97 -2.18 8.03
N ILE A 42 6.88 -1.48 8.25
CA ILE A 42 6.74 -0.56 9.39
C ILE A 42 5.68 -1.11 10.34
N ALA A 43 5.89 -0.90 11.63
CA ALA A 43 4.97 -1.30 12.68
C ALA A 43 4.79 -0.15 13.67
N PRO A 44 3.70 -0.10 14.45
CA PRO A 44 3.59 0.84 15.55
C PRO A 44 4.71 0.59 16.58
N PRO A 45 5.17 1.62 17.30
CA PRO A 45 6.25 1.50 18.30
C PRO A 45 6.02 0.41 19.34
N HIS A 46 4.76 0.20 19.69
CA HIS A 46 4.30 -0.88 20.56
C HIS A 46 3.26 -1.69 19.78
N VAL A 47 3.69 -2.82 19.22
CA VAL A 47 2.79 -3.70 18.47
C VAL A 47 1.79 -4.33 19.45
N PRO A 48 0.50 -4.00 19.38
CA PRO A 48 -0.49 -4.61 20.25
C PRO A 48 -0.70 -6.08 19.89
N GLN A 49 -1.17 -6.85 20.83
CA GLN A 49 -1.61 -8.22 20.54
C GLN A 49 -2.86 -8.15 19.64
N PRO A 50 -2.95 -8.97 18.59
CA PRO A 50 -4.17 -9.06 17.79
C PRO A 50 -5.37 -9.55 18.60
N PRO A 51 -6.61 -9.13 18.28
CA PRO A 51 -6.93 -8.25 17.16
C PRO A 51 -6.66 -6.76 17.45
N PHE A 52 -6.20 -6.03 16.47
CA PHE A 52 -6.02 -4.58 16.62
C PHE A 52 -6.25 -3.82 15.30
N VAL A 53 -6.44 -2.52 15.45
CA VAL A 53 -6.48 -1.55 14.35
C VAL A 53 -5.50 -0.44 14.64
N CYS A 54 -4.70 -0.05 13.65
CA CYS A 54 -3.83 1.11 13.76
C CYS A 54 -3.93 2.01 12.52
N GLY A 55 -3.57 3.28 12.71
CA GLY A 55 -3.53 4.28 11.67
C GLY A 55 -2.11 4.71 11.34
N TYR A 56 -1.78 4.74 10.07
CA TYR A 56 -0.56 5.34 9.55
C TYR A 56 -0.91 6.61 8.79
N ARG A 57 -0.07 7.64 8.91
CA ARG A 57 -0.27 8.90 8.21
C ARG A 57 1.05 9.46 7.70
N LEU A 58 1.09 9.76 6.41
CA LEU A 58 2.14 10.51 5.77
C LEU A 58 1.59 11.87 5.35
N ARG A 59 2.23 12.95 5.80
CA ARG A 59 1.98 14.30 5.32
C ARG A 59 3.13 14.71 4.42
N MET A 60 2.82 15.21 3.23
CA MET A 60 3.80 15.70 2.27
C MET A 60 3.39 17.06 1.73
N THR A 61 4.36 17.89 1.41
CA THR A 61 4.14 19.19 0.75
C THR A 61 4.85 19.18 -0.58
N LEU A 62 4.09 19.40 -1.65
CA LEU A 62 4.56 19.36 -3.03
C LEU A 62 4.68 20.78 -3.56
N PRO A 63 5.83 21.18 -4.12
CA PRO A 63 6.03 22.51 -4.67
C PRO A 63 5.31 22.75 -5.99
N ALA A 64 4.96 21.67 -6.70
CA ALA A 64 4.30 21.70 -8.00
C ALA A 64 3.40 20.47 -8.16
N ARG A 65 2.57 20.48 -9.18
CA ARG A 65 1.77 19.30 -9.56
C ARG A 65 2.69 18.10 -9.81
N THR A 66 2.37 16.98 -9.16
CA THR A 66 3.23 15.79 -9.14
C THR A 66 2.37 14.53 -9.27
N SER A 67 2.77 13.64 -10.18
CA SER A 67 2.19 12.31 -10.30
C SER A 67 3.05 11.31 -9.52
N ILE A 68 2.42 10.53 -8.65
CA ILE A 68 3.07 9.56 -7.78
C ILE A 68 2.44 8.19 -8.01
N ARG A 69 3.27 7.17 -8.20
CA ARG A 69 2.84 5.77 -8.16
C ARG A 69 3.11 5.20 -6.78
N MET A 70 2.08 4.64 -6.16
CA MET A 70 2.15 4.04 -4.84
C MET A 70 1.89 2.54 -4.94
N HIS A 71 2.75 1.75 -4.29
CA HIS A 71 2.51 0.33 -4.08
C HIS A 71 2.20 0.13 -2.60
N VAL A 72 1.08 -0.49 -2.29
CA VAL A 72 0.58 -0.59 -0.93
C VAL A 72 0.31 -2.04 -0.57
N CYS A 73 0.87 -2.47 0.54
CA CYS A 73 0.66 -3.78 1.13
C CYS A 73 0.48 -3.63 2.64
N ALA A 74 -0.19 -4.55 3.27
CA ALA A 74 -0.31 -4.63 4.73
C ALA A 74 -0.48 -6.08 5.19
N ASP A 75 -0.04 -6.35 6.38
CA ASP A 75 -0.34 -7.57 7.11
C ASP A 75 -1.41 -7.22 8.18
N GLU A 76 -2.68 -7.50 8.00
CA GLU A 76 -3.37 -8.37 7.05
C GLU A 76 -4.15 -7.57 6.00
N ARG A 77 -4.81 -6.46 6.42
CA ARG A 77 -5.71 -5.65 5.61
C ARG A 77 -5.50 -4.17 5.85
N TYR A 78 -5.81 -3.37 4.82
CA TYR A 78 -5.82 -1.91 4.93
C TYR A 78 -7.00 -1.27 4.19
N GLU A 79 -7.30 -0.06 4.58
CA GLU A 79 -8.00 0.94 3.77
C GLU A 79 -7.07 2.13 3.57
N LEU A 80 -6.99 2.61 2.34
CA LEU A 80 -6.15 3.73 1.94
C LEU A 80 -7.00 4.97 1.73
N PHE A 81 -6.52 6.08 2.25
CA PHE A 81 -7.15 7.39 2.14
C PHE A 81 -6.15 8.40 1.58
N VAL A 82 -6.61 9.26 0.70
CA VAL A 82 -5.87 10.43 0.21
C VAL A 82 -6.72 11.66 0.45
N ASP A 83 -6.17 12.64 1.15
CA ASP A 83 -6.85 13.89 1.52
C ASP A 83 -8.24 13.67 2.14
N GLY A 84 -8.36 12.64 2.96
CA GLY A 84 -9.59 12.27 3.65
C GLY A 84 -10.57 11.41 2.84
N ALA A 85 -10.37 11.26 1.54
CA ALA A 85 -11.19 10.39 0.70
C ALA A 85 -10.63 8.96 0.68
N ARG A 86 -11.48 7.95 0.88
CA ARG A 86 -11.07 6.55 0.72
C ARG A 86 -10.88 6.23 -0.76
N VAL A 87 -9.66 5.82 -1.13
CA VAL A 87 -9.26 5.54 -2.51
C VAL A 87 -9.08 4.06 -2.79
N GLY A 88 -8.93 3.23 -1.76
CA GLY A 88 -8.77 1.81 -1.94
C GLY A 88 -8.77 1.02 -0.65
N ARG A 89 -8.72 -0.29 -0.82
CA ARG A 89 -8.57 -1.28 0.25
C ARG A 89 -7.83 -2.49 -0.28
N GLY A 90 -7.15 -3.21 0.59
CA GLY A 90 -6.40 -4.41 0.23
C GLY A 90 -5.59 -4.93 1.42
N PRO A 91 -4.54 -5.68 1.17
CA PRO A 91 -4.31 -6.36 -0.10
C PRO A 91 -5.28 -7.53 -0.31
N GLU A 92 -5.23 -8.14 -1.49
CA GLU A 92 -5.83 -9.45 -1.66
C GLU A 92 -5.10 -10.49 -0.80
N ARG A 93 -5.76 -11.62 -0.57
CA ARG A 93 -5.22 -12.68 0.26
C ARG A 93 -3.96 -13.27 -0.35
N GLY A 94 -2.92 -13.35 0.44
CA GLY A 94 -1.63 -13.95 0.09
C GLY A 94 -1.22 -15.01 1.09
N MET A 95 -0.13 -15.67 0.79
CA MET A 95 0.57 -16.56 1.71
C MET A 95 1.70 -15.78 2.42
N PRO A 96 2.17 -16.19 3.60
CA PRO A 96 3.26 -15.50 4.30
C PRO A 96 4.54 -15.28 3.48
N GLN A 97 4.74 -16.12 2.47
CA GLN A 97 5.89 -16.04 1.55
C GLN A 97 5.58 -15.27 0.26
N ARG A 98 4.32 -14.87 0.04
CA ARG A 98 3.84 -14.23 -1.20
C ARG A 98 2.81 -13.17 -0.87
N TRP A 99 3.29 -11.99 -0.51
CA TRP A 99 2.44 -10.85 -0.22
C TRP A 99 1.93 -10.21 -1.49
N PHE A 100 0.61 -10.03 -1.57
CA PHE A 100 0.01 -9.22 -2.61
C PHE A 100 0.10 -7.73 -2.24
N TYR A 101 0.14 -6.90 -3.23
CA TYR A 101 0.10 -5.45 -3.11
C TYR A 101 -0.83 -4.85 -4.14
N GLU A 102 -1.32 -3.67 -3.86
CA GLU A 102 -2.13 -2.88 -4.77
C GLU A 102 -1.30 -1.70 -5.28
N THR A 103 -1.49 -1.34 -6.55
CA THR A 103 -0.83 -0.17 -7.13
C THR A 103 -1.85 0.92 -7.43
N TYR A 104 -1.49 2.14 -7.06
CA TYR A 104 -2.29 3.34 -7.29
C TYR A 104 -1.46 4.40 -8.00
N ASP A 105 -1.99 4.97 -9.07
CA ASP A 105 -1.49 6.20 -9.65
C ASP A 105 -2.28 7.37 -9.08
N ALA A 106 -1.60 8.38 -8.58
CA ALA A 106 -2.19 9.56 -7.96
C ALA A 106 -1.59 10.83 -8.54
N ASP A 107 -2.46 11.75 -8.94
CA ASP A 107 -2.09 13.10 -9.35
C ASP A 107 -2.43 14.08 -8.21
N PHE A 108 -1.42 14.77 -7.74
CA PHE A 108 -1.51 15.77 -6.68
C PHE A 108 -1.22 17.15 -7.25
N ASP A 109 -1.99 18.14 -6.88
CA ASP A 109 -1.66 19.54 -7.15
C ASP A 109 -0.54 20.04 -6.21
N ALA A 110 -0.01 21.23 -6.46
CA ALA A 110 0.90 21.87 -5.51
C ALA A 110 0.18 22.13 -4.18
N GLY A 111 0.82 21.80 -3.08
CA GLY A 111 0.24 22.00 -1.75
C GLY A 111 0.55 20.89 -0.77
N THR A 112 -0.15 20.89 0.35
CA THR A 112 0.00 19.88 1.39
C THR A 112 -1.07 18.81 1.23
N HIS A 113 -0.63 17.56 1.18
CA HIS A 113 -1.47 16.38 1.04
C HIS A 113 -1.23 15.40 2.18
N VAL A 114 -2.23 14.57 2.44
CA VAL A 114 -2.18 13.53 3.46
C VAL A 114 -2.54 12.19 2.84
N ILE A 115 -1.62 11.24 2.92
CA ILE A 115 -1.89 9.82 2.64
C ILE A 115 -2.04 9.15 4.00
N ALA A 116 -3.13 8.44 4.21
CA ALA A 116 -3.37 7.70 5.44
C ALA A 116 -3.80 6.26 5.14
N ALA A 117 -3.39 5.34 5.99
CA ALA A 117 -3.85 3.97 5.94
C ALA A 117 -4.40 3.55 7.31
N ARG A 118 -5.57 2.95 7.30
CA ARG A 118 -6.10 2.22 8.44
C ARG A 118 -5.80 0.75 8.22
N VAL A 119 -5.02 0.16 9.12
CA VAL A 119 -4.55 -1.22 9.03
C VAL A 119 -5.10 -1.99 10.21
N TRP A 120 -5.54 -3.23 9.98
CA TRP A 120 -5.99 -4.12 11.05
C TRP A 120 -5.43 -5.51 10.88
N SER A 121 -5.22 -6.17 12.01
CA SER A 121 -4.84 -7.56 12.11
C SER A 121 -5.79 -8.29 13.03
N LEU A 122 -6.31 -9.41 12.58
CA LEU A 122 -7.18 -10.30 13.35
C LEU A 122 -6.37 -11.36 14.10
N GLY A 123 -5.13 -11.61 13.68
CA GLY A 123 -4.26 -12.61 14.27
C GLY A 123 -4.92 -14.00 14.33
N PRO A 124 -4.99 -14.61 15.53
CA PRO A 124 -5.60 -15.94 15.67
C PRO A 124 -7.08 -16.02 15.30
N LEU A 125 -7.78 -14.87 15.24
CA LEU A 125 -9.20 -14.82 14.88
C LEU A 125 -9.43 -14.71 13.37
N ARG A 126 -8.37 -14.69 12.58
CA ARG A 126 -8.49 -14.62 11.12
C ARG A 126 -9.08 -15.90 10.56
N PRO A 127 -9.94 -15.83 9.53
CA PRO A 127 -10.40 -17.01 8.81
C PRO A 127 -9.23 -17.75 8.15
N TRP A 128 -9.25 -19.07 8.17
CA TRP A 128 -8.21 -19.92 7.58
C TRP A 128 -7.82 -19.56 6.13
N ALA A 129 -8.78 -19.06 5.37
CA ALA A 129 -8.55 -18.60 4.01
C ALA A 129 -7.85 -17.23 3.92
N GLN A 130 -7.36 -16.69 5.01
CA GLN A 130 -6.64 -15.39 5.05
C GLN A 130 -5.18 -15.55 5.51
N THR A 131 -4.69 -16.76 5.62
CA THR A 131 -3.28 -17.06 5.89
C THR A 131 -2.47 -17.01 4.62
#